data_e611e4398c520a8154883a6031bbb436
#
_entry.id   e611e4398c520a8154883a6031bbb436
#
_cell.length_a   1.000
_cell.length_b   1.000
_cell.length_c   1.000
_cell.angle_alpha   90.00
_cell.angle_beta   90.00
_cell.angle_gamma   90.00
#
_symmetry.space_group_name_H-M   'P 1'
#
loop_
_entity.id
_entity.type
_entity.pdbx_description
1 polymer ?
#
loop_
_entity_poly.entity_id
_entity_poly.type
_entity_poly.pdbx_seq_one_letter_code
_entity_poly.pdbx_strand_id
1 'polypeptide(L)'
;MNDKLLVLGTMAYDAIESPFGKTGKILGGCATYIGLAASQFKIQCGLVSVIGDDFKTAHTNLLSSKGLDLSGVVTIPGEKTFFWSGKYHNDLNTRTTIDTQLNVLTKFDPKVPEKFKDASIVLLGN
;
A
#
# COMPACT_ATOMS: atom_id res chain seq x y z
N MET A 1 14.96 -11.61 19.84
CA MET A 1 15.16 -11.72 18.39
C MET A 1 14.61 -10.47 17.74
N ASN A 2 15.40 -9.89 16.85
CA ASN A 2 14.98 -8.73 16.07
C ASN A 2 14.43 -9.20 14.74
N ASP A 3 13.19 -9.66 14.75
CA ASP A 3 12.54 -10.06 13.51
C ASP A 3 12.26 -8.83 12.64
N LYS A 4 12.60 -8.95 11.37
CA LYS A 4 12.33 -7.94 10.35
C LYS A 4 11.41 -8.51 9.28
N LEU A 5 10.34 -7.80 9.01
CA LEU A 5 9.43 -8.09 7.91
C LEU A 5 9.66 -7.08 6.79
N LEU A 6 9.90 -7.58 5.60
CA LEU A 6 9.92 -6.77 4.40
C LEU A 6 8.67 -7.07 3.58
N VAL A 7 7.93 -6.03 3.23
CA VAL A 7 6.70 -6.14 2.45
C VAL A 7 6.89 -5.43 1.12
N LEU A 8 6.70 -6.15 0.02
CA LEU A 8 6.64 -5.58 -1.33
C LEU A 8 5.20 -5.63 -1.80
N GLY A 9 4.67 -4.51 -2.24
CA GLY A 9 3.31 -4.46 -2.76
C GLY A 9 2.85 -3.05 -3.03
N THR A 10 1.57 -2.91 -3.31
CA THR A 10 0.98 -1.62 -3.66
C THR A 10 0.66 -0.77 -2.43
N MET A 11 0.95 0.51 -2.58
CA MET A 11 0.32 1.59 -1.82
C MET A 11 -0.58 2.32 -2.82
N ALA A 12 -1.86 2.44 -2.51
CA ALA A 12 -2.87 2.78 -3.51
C ALA A 12 -3.97 3.66 -2.95
N TYR A 13 -4.77 4.17 -3.85
CA TYR A 13 -6.08 4.73 -3.51
C TYR A 13 -7.18 3.87 -4.10
N ASP A 14 -8.21 3.63 -3.31
CA ASP A 14 -9.41 2.92 -3.72
C ASP A 14 -10.63 3.83 -3.62
N ALA A 15 -11.61 3.60 -4.49
CA ALA A 15 -12.95 4.16 -4.36
C ALA A 15 -13.95 3.02 -4.40
N ILE A 16 -14.73 2.89 -3.34
CA ILE A 16 -15.57 1.71 -3.12
C ILE A 16 -17.04 2.12 -3.09
N GLU A 17 -17.85 1.40 -3.84
CA GLU A 17 -19.30 1.46 -3.80
C GLU A 17 -19.85 0.13 -3.24
N SER A 18 -20.85 0.24 -2.41
CA SER A 18 -21.57 -0.92 -1.85
C SER A 18 -23.06 -0.58 -1.74
N PRO A 19 -23.93 -1.56 -1.40
CA PRO A 19 -25.34 -1.27 -1.12
C PRO A 19 -25.54 -0.26 0.02
N PHE A 20 -24.51 -0.05 0.86
CA PHE A 20 -24.58 0.83 2.03
C PHE A 20 -24.01 2.22 1.78
N GLY A 21 -23.38 2.48 0.63
CA GLY A 21 -22.83 3.79 0.32
C GLY A 21 -21.62 3.75 -0.59
N LYS A 22 -21.04 4.94 -0.78
CA LYS A 22 -19.85 5.15 -1.61
C LYS A 22 -18.77 5.86 -0.82
N THR A 23 -17.51 5.56 -1.13
CA THR A 23 -16.38 6.34 -0.64
C THR A 23 -15.85 7.25 -1.75
N GLY A 24 -15.16 8.32 -1.37
CA GLY A 24 -14.20 8.96 -2.25
C GLY A 24 -12.91 8.11 -2.31
N LYS A 25 -11.82 8.72 -2.75
CA LYS A 25 -10.50 8.06 -2.74
C LYS A 25 -10.03 7.86 -1.29
N ILE A 26 -9.87 6.62 -0.89
CA ILE A 26 -9.39 6.22 0.43
C ILE A 26 -8.07 5.46 0.30
N LEU A 27 -7.27 5.50 1.36
CA LEU A 27 -5.99 4.78 1.41
C LEU A 27 -6.22 3.28 1.29
N GLY A 28 -5.50 2.64 0.39
CA GLY A 28 -5.58 1.22 0.12
C GLY A 28 -4.23 0.63 -0.31
N GLY A 29 -4.30 -0.52 -0.93
CA GLY A 29 -3.13 -1.28 -1.38
C GLY A 29 -2.68 -2.35 -0.40
N CYS A 30 -2.18 -3.45 -0.93
CA CYS A 30 -1.81 -4.60 -0.10
C CYS A 30 -0.66 -4.27 0.87
N ALA A 31 0.37 -3.52 0.43
CA ALA A 31 1.47 -3.15 1.32
C ALA A 31 0.99 -2.26 2.47
N THR A 32 0.06 -1.36 2.21
CA THR A 32 -0.56 -0.52 3.24
C THR A 32 -1.24 -1.38 4.31
N TYR A 33 -2.11 -2.29 3.90
CA TYR A 33 -2.86 -3.14 4.82
C TYR A 33 -1.97 -4.11 5.58
N ILE A 34 -1.02 -4.75 4.89
CA ILE A 34 -0.08 -5.67 5.53
C ILE A 34 0.77 -4.92 6.56
N GLY A 35 1.28 -3.74 6.19
CA GLY A 35 2.08 -2.92 7.08
C GLY A 35 1.30 -2.49 8.32
N LEU A 36 0.08 -2.01 8.16
CA LEU A 36 -0.77 -1.62 9.28
C LEU A 36 -1.10 -2.81 10.19
N ALA A 37 -1.36 -3.97 9.62
CA ALA A 37 -1.58 -5.19 10.41
C ALA A 37 -0.31 -5.58 11.17
N ALA A 38 0.85 -5.57 10.51
CA ALA A 38 2.13 -5.90 11.13
C ALA A 38 2.50 -4.92 12.25
N SER A 39 2.07 -3.65 12.14
CA SER A 39 2.35 -2.63 13.16
C SER A 39 1.73 -2.95 14.53
N GLN A 40 0.79 -3.88 14.58
CA GLN A 40 0.18 -4.33 15.83
C GLN A 40 1.11 -5.28 16.61
N PHE A 41 2.18 -5.74 15.97
CA PHE A 41 3.16 -6.64 16.57
C PHE A 41 4.48 -5.89 16.76
N LYS A 42 5.29 -6.34 17.69
CA LYS A 42 6.60 -5.71 17.99
C LYS A 42 7.67 -6.22 17.03
N ILE A 43 7.52 -5.92 15.75
CA ILE A 43 8.50 -6.28 14.71
C ILE A 43 8.87 -5.05 13.90
N GLN A 44 10.08 -5.05 13.36
CA GLN A 44 10.48 -4.04 12.38
C GLN A 44 9.83 -4.38 11.04
N CYS A 45 9.13 -3.43 10.45
CA CYS A 45 8.48 -3.63 9.16
C CYS A 45 8.86 -2.52 8.20
N GLY A 46 9.37 -2.90 7.04
CA GLY A 46 9.66 -2.00 5.94
C GLY A 46 8.77 -2.27 4.76
N LEU A 47 8.34 -1.20 4.09
CA LEU A 47 7.55 -1.29 2.87
C LEU A 47 8.41 -0.94 1.67
N VAL A 48 8.31 -1.75 0.63
CA VAL A 48 8.85 -1.47 -0.71
C VAL A 48 7.68 -1.28 -1.65
N SER A 49 7.53 -0.07 -2.17
CA SER A 49 6.39 0.30 -2.99
C SER A 49 6.72 1.51 -3.86
N VAL A 50 5.75 1.95 -4.63
CA VAL A 50 5.85 3.13 -5.48
C VAL A 50 4.58 3.95 -5.35
N ILE A 51 4.74 5.26 -5.24
CA ILE A 51 3.64 6.22 -5.16
C ILE A 51 3.89 7.39 -6.10
N GLY A 52 2.84 8.13 -6.41
CA GLY A 52 2.92 9.37 -7.17
C GLY A 52 2.90 10.61 -6.27
N ASP A 53 2.97 11.78 -6.89
CA ASP A 53 2.92 13.07 -6.19
C ASP A 53 1.58 13.32 -5.49
N ASP A 54 0.53 12.65 -5.93
CA ASP A 54 -0.82 12.78 -5.36
C ASP A 54 -1.00 12.00 -4.05
N PHE A 55 0.00 11.20 -3.66
CA PHE A 55 -0.06 10.48 -2.38
C PHE A 55 0.07 11.48 -1.23
N LYS A 56 -0.96 11.55 -0.40
CA LYS A 56 -1.07 12.61 0.62
C LYS A 56 -0.04 12.41 1.74
N THR A 57 0.60 13.51 2.13
CA THR A 57 1.53 13.52 3.27
C THR A 57 0.87 13.01 4.56
N ALA A 58 -0.42 13.28 4.75
CA ALA A 58 -1.15 12.75 5.90
C ALA A 58 -1.13 11.21 5.94
N HIS A 59 -1.15 10.56 4.78
CA HIS A 59 -1.11 9.09 4.69
C HIS A 59 0.30 8.54 4.93
N THR A 60 1.34 9.16 4.37
CA THR A 60 2.72 8.75 4.69
C THR A 60 3.03 8.97 6.17
N ASN A 61 2.55 10.06 6.75
CA ASN A 61 2.71 10.34 8.18
C ASN A 61 1.98 9.31 9.04
N LEU A 62 0.78 8.90 8.64
CA LEU A 62 0.05 7.84 9.33
C LEU A 62 0.87 6.55 9.39
N LEU A 63 1.38 6.10 8.24
CA LEU A 63 2.17 4.87 8.16
C LEU A 63 3.45 4.98 8.99
N SER A 64 4.16 6.09 8.89
CA SER A 64 5.37 6.33 9.70
C SER A 64 5.06 6.37 11.18
N SER A 65 3.94 6.96 11.59
CA SER A 65 3.53 7.04 12.99
C SER A 65 3.24 5.66 13.61
N LYS A 66 2.93 4.68 12.78
CA LYS A 66 2.76 3.28 13.19
C LYS A 66 4.08 2.50 13.25
N GLY A 67 5.20 3.16 13.01
CA GLY A 67 6.52 2.56 13.05
C GLY A 67 6.94 1.86 11.76
N LEU A 68 6.20 2.04 10.67
CA LEU A 68 6.56 1.48 9.38
C LEU A 68 7.70 2.27 8.74
N ASP A 69 8.69 1.56 8.23
CA ASP A 69 9.82 2.15 7.52
C ASP A 69 9.47 2.31 6.05
N LEU A 70 9.46 3.54 5.58
CA LEU A 70 9.09 3.89 4.21
C LEU A 70 10.31 4.18 3.32
N SER A 71 11.52 3.86 3.76
CA SER A 71 12.74 4.13 2.97
C SER A 71 12.78 3.38 1.65
N GLY A 72 12.03 2.29 1.52
CA GLY A 72 11.87 1.54 0.28
C GLY A 72 10.72 2.03 -0.62
N VAL A 73 10.01 3.07 -0.21
CA VAL A 73 8.92 3.64 -0.99
C VAL A 73 9.47 4.75 -1.88
N VAL A 74 9.29 4.61 -3.18
CA VAL A 74 9.76 5.58 -4.19
C VAL A 74 8.58 6.44 -4.62
N THR A 75 8.80 7.76 -4.64
CA THR A 75 7.85 8.71 -5.23
C THR A 75 8.30 9.07 -6.64
N ILE A 76 7.43 8.90 -7.62
CA ILE A 76 7.71 9.29 -9.00
C ILE A 76 7.07 10.66 -9.25
N PRO A 77 7.90 11.71 -9.44
CA PRO A 77 7.38 13.06 -9.66
C PRO A 77 6.53 13.17 -10.93
N GLY A 78 5.46 13.93 -10.86
CA GLY A 78 4.58 14.19 -12.01
C GLY A 78 3.64 13.03 -12.36
N GLU A 79 3.67 11.96 -11.61
CA GLU A 79 2.85 10.77 -11.85
C GLU A 79 1.82 10.58 -10.73
N LYS A 80 0.80 9.77 -11.01
CA LYS A 80 -0.24 9.46 -10.04
C LYS A 80 -0.04 8.10 -9.41
N THR A 81 -0.49 7.98 -8.17
CA THR A 81 -0.56 6.71 -7.43
C THR A 81 -1.54 5.75 -8.09
N PHE A 82 -1.27 4.45 -7.98
CA PHE A 82 -2.19 3.39 -8.41
C PHE A 82 -3.58 3.63 -7.81
N PHE A 83 -4.60 3.50 -8.66
CA PHE A 83 -5.99 3.70 -8.27
C PHE A 83 -6.86 2.54 -8.74
N TRP A 84 -7.73 2.08 -7.84
CA TRP A 84 -8.73 1.07 -8.16
C TRP A 84 -10.10 1.53 -7.67
N SER A 85 -11.12 1.28 -8.48
CA SER A 85 -12.51 1.54 -8.11
C SER A 85 -13.33 0.30 -8.35
N GLY A 86 -14.16 -0.06 -7.39
CA GLY A 86 -14.98 -1.25 -7.47
C GLY A 86 -16.32 -1.11 -6.76
N LYS A 87 -17.25 -1.95 -7.19
CA LYS A 87 -18.58 -2.07 -6.60
C LYS A 87 -18.74 -3.43 -5.96
N TYR A 88 -19.00 -3.45 -4.68
CA TYR A 88 -19.39 -4.64 -3.94
C TYR A 88 -20.91 -4.85 -4.03
N HIS A 89 -21.30 -6.10 -4.21
CA HIS A 89 -22.71 -6.48 -4.30
C HIS A 89 -23.30 -6.78 -2.92
N ASN A 90 -24.56 -7.23 -2.88
CA ASN A 90 -25.30 -7.40 -1.62
C ASN A 90 -24.66 -8.37 -0.63
N ASP A 91 -23.92 -9.36 -1.13
CA ASP A 91 -23.19 -10.33 -0.30
C ASP A 91 -21.89 -9.77 0.30
N LEU A 92 -21.48 -8.54 -0.11
CA LEU A 92 -20.23 -7.87 0.28
C LEU A 92 -18.97 -8.71 -0.02
N ASN A 93 -19.11 -9.72 -0.83
CA ASN A 93 -18.01 -10.61 -1.24
C ASN A 93 -17.78 -10.57 -2.75
N THR A 94 -18.85 -10.58 -3.52
CA THR A 94 -18.79 -10.42 -4.98
C THR A 94 -18.57 -8.95 -5.32
N ARG A 95 -17.59 -8.67 -6.18
CA ARG A 95 -17.30 -7.30 -6.61
C ARG A 95 -17.14 -7.22 -8.12
N THR A 96 -17.45 -6.06 -8.66
CA THR A 96 -17.21 -5.68 -10.05
C THR A 96 -16.21 -4.54 -10.07
N THR A 97 -15.12 -4.69 -10.82
CA THR A 97 -14.18 -3.59 -11.02
C THR A 97 -14.80 -2.56 -11.93
N ILE A 98 -14.82 -1.29 -11.49
CA ILE A 98 -15.30 -0.16 -12.27
C ILE A 98 -14.14 0.44 -13.07
N ASP A 99 -13.00 0.67 -12.42
CA ASP A 99 -11.84 1.30 -13.04
C ASP A 99 -10.55 0.83 -12.38
N THR A 100 -9.51 0.67 -13.19
CA THR A 100 -8.16 0.37 -12.72
C THR A 100 -7.18 1.28 -13.45
N GLN A 101 -6.50 2.15 -12.70
CA GLN A 101 -5.50 3.06 -13.23
C GLN A 101 -4.14 2.63 -12.65
N LEU A 102 -3.33 1.97 -13.46
CA LEU A 102 -2.03 1.45 -13.02
C LEU A 102 -1.07 2.58 -12.62
N ASN A 103 -1.06 3.68 -13.37
CA ASN A 103 -0.26 4.87 -13.07
C ASN A 103 1.21 4.51 -12.76
N VAL A 104 1.74 4.93 -11.61
CA VAL A 104 3.13 4.65 -11.22
C VAL A 104 3.46 3.16 -11.14
N LEU A 105 2.47 2.29 -10.99
CA LEU A 105 2.73 0.86 -10.87
C LEU A 105 3.41 0.28 -12.13
N THR A 106 3.16 0.89 -13.29
CA THR A 106 3.84 0.50 -14.54
C THR A 106 5.34 0.79 -14.53
N LYS A 107 5.79 1.64 -13.62
CA LYS A 107 7.19 2.06 -13.47
C LYS A 107 7.81 1.51 -12.18
N PHE A 108 7.17 0.55 -11.54
CA PHE A 108 7.67 0.00 -10.30
C PHE A 108 8.94 -0.82 -10.53
N ASP A 109 10.03 -0.32 -9.97
CA ASP A 109 11.33 -0.99 -9.95
C ASP A 109 11.75 -1.16 -8.50
N PRO A 110 11.34 -2.28 -7.86
CA PRO A 110 11.54 -2.45 -6.43
C PRO A 110 13.02 -2.57 -6.08
N LYS A 111 13.44 -1.79 -5.10
CA LYS A 111 14.80 -1.84 -4.53
C LYS A 111 14.71 -2.02 -3.04
N VAL A 112 15.34 -3.07 -2.56
CA VAL A 112 15.35 -3.38 -1.13
C VAL A 112 16.37 -2.48 -0.44
N PRO A 113 15.95 -1.67 0.56
CA PRO A 113 16.92 -0.89 1.35
C PRO A 113 17.93 -1.82 2.05
N GLU A 114 19.17 -1.36 2.16
CA GLU A 114 20.25 -2.15 2.73
C GLU A 114 19.90 -2.72 4.11
N LYS A 115 19.27 -1.91 4.95
CA LYS A 115 18.86 -2.31 6.31
C LYS A 115 17.80 -3.41 6.36
N PHE A 116 17.16 -3.76 5.24
CA PHE A 116 16.17 -4.85 5.16
C PHE A 116 16.63 -6.04 4.34
N LYS A 117 17.89 -6.05 3.88
CA LYS A 117 18.44 -7.21 3.16
C LYS A 117 18.59 -8.44 4.05
N ASP A 118 18.63 -8.24 5.35
CA ASP A 118 18.67 -9.30 6.36
C ASP A 118 17.28 -9.64 6.93
N ALA A 119 16.21 -9.21 6.26
CA ALA A 119 14.85 -9.50 6.72
C ALA A 119 14.62 -10.99 6.90
N SER A 120 14.06 -11.36 8.04
CA SER A 120 13.77 -12.76 8.37
C SER A 120 12.53 -13.28 7.62
N ILE A 121 11.63 -12.37 7.25
CA ILE A 121 10.40 -12.68 6.50
C ILE A 121 10.24 -11.67 5.38
N VAL A 122 9.94 -12.17 4.19
CA VAL A 122 9.59 -11.34 3.03
C VAL A 122 8.20 -11.73 2.58
N LEU A 123 7.30 -10.74 2.52
CA LEU A 123 5.94 -10.94 2.06
C LEU A 123 5.75 -10.21 0.74
N LEU A 124 5.43 -10.96 -0.30
CA LEU A 124 5.17 -10.42 -1.62
C LEU A 124 3.66 -10.29 -1.79
N GLY A 125 3.19 -9.07 -1.76
CA GLY A 125 1.81 -8.74 -2.08
C GLY A 125 1.64 -8.45 -3.57
N ASN A 126 0.43 -8.08 -3.94
CA ASN A 126 0.14 -7.65 -5.31
C ASN A 126 -0.02 -6.14 -5.43
#